data_e5fd3469f4fde74001d98065936dbb0e
#
_entry.id   e5fd3469f4fde74001d98065936dbb0e
#
_cell.length_a   1.000
_cell.length_b   1.000
_cell.length_c   1.000
_cell.angle_alpha   90.00
_cell.angle_beta   90.00
_cell.angle_gamma   90.00
#
_symmetry.space_group_name_H-M   'P 1'
#
loop_
_entity.id
_entity.type
_entity.pdbx_description
1 polymer ?
#
loop_
_entity_poly.entity_id
_entity_poly.type
_entity_poly.pdbx_seq_one_letter_code
_entity_poly.pdbx_strand_id
1 'polypeptide(L)'
;MKNLILLISILLFSSGPYLHAQNSFSTDFESYNEGDWVAGNDPTHWRTWSSETGGTSDDAKITSERAASGTKSFKIQNTVTGGGPEDLILKLGEAYTTGTVTLGFKMFIEPGGRGYFNLQSGEQPGLFGLDFFFQEFGEVVGWSHQNYIYNTSSHPIGEWFDCKMVVDPANNMWTLSINNQCIQVYRGNYASVSGVDFFANPGTNYFIDDVYYNYDPTPVVYSGAEAGLINLNIISSTQIKGFPFSFSNQIYNAGTETIHDIDYKIKYQGVYYNQHLDSLDIEPGNYGEITSAITLSLPDGLDTVFMELVSINGKADFVECNNFSSNYVFGANPSPNRKVILESSASTTNGASPVSYSALQNCRTFYNGYYIPIAVHFDDPMAVPAYQNSLAPYISAENIPQCMVDRDYVADITNPDGILGISLDYLSKEPDALINIGAKYGTDTSQLKVSVTLDFTKDVPENYSAYLILKENGVHKNDPGFDQANYFPTMLMAQWVGSKTFLTLCLPHK
;
A
#
# COMPACT_ATOMS: atom_id res chain seq x y z
N MET A 1 88.75 -15.22 -14.17
CA MET A 1 87.39 -14.80 -14.61
C MET A 1 86.39 -15.79 -14.01
N LYS A 2 85.71 -15.41 -12.96
CA LYS A 2 84.67 -16.25 -12.28
C LYS A 2 83.30 -15.89 -12.87
N ASN A 3 82.70 -16.86 -13.54
CA ASN A 3 81.31 -16.72 -14.05
C ASN A 3 80.34 -16.87 -12.88
N LEU A 4 79.61 -15.84 -12.59
CA LEU A 4 78.50 -15.82 -11.65
C LEU A 4 77.24 -16.22 -12.42
N ILE A 5 76.68 -17.41 -12.14
CA ILE A 5 75.40 -17.86 -12.68
C ILE A 5 74.35 -17.38 -11.71
N LEU A 6 73.48 -16.40 -12.16
CA LEU A 6 72.34 -15.93 -11.44
C LEU A 6 71.15 -16.85 -11.71
N LEU A 7 70.72 -17.65 -10.71
CA LEU A 7 69.52 -18.44 -10.79
C LEU A 7 68.31 -17.51 -10.43
N ILE A 8 67.48 -17.17 -11.43
CA ILE A 8 66.21 -16.48 -11.22
C ILE A 8 65.16 -17.59 -11.00
N SER A 9 64.71 -17.73 -9.76
CA SER A 9 63.53 -18.55 -9.41
C SER A 9 62.24 -17.77 -9.77
N ILE A 10 61.59 -18.16 -10.84
CA ILE A 10 60.25 -17.66 -11.18
C ILE A 10 59.25 -18.42 -10.30
N LEU A 11 58.70 -17.75 -9.27
CA LEU A 11 57.54 -18.24 -8.56
C LEU A 11 56.29 -18.01 -9.46
N LEU A 12 55.84 -19.08 -10.09
CA LEU A 12 54.50 -19.11 -10.71
C LEU A 12 53.45 -19.17 -9.59
N PHE A 13 52.86 -18.05 -9.28
CA PHE A 13 51.59 -18.05 -8.54
C PHE A 13 50.51 -18.60 -9.48
N SER A 14 50.15 -19.85 -9.32
CA SER A 14 48.91 -20.38 -9.87
C SER A 14 47.78 -19.75 -9.09
N SER A 15 47.09 -18.77 -9.68
CA SER A 15 45.77 -18.39 -9.23
C SER A 15 44.80 -19.54 -9.55
N GLY A 16 44.75 -20.53 -8.67
CA GLY A 16 43.64 -21.48 -8.65
C GLY A 16 42.35 -20.73 -8.40
N PRO A 17 41.23 -21.20 -8.95
CA PRO A 17 39.92 -20.62 -8.57
C PRO A 17 39.83 -20.71 -7.04
N TYR A 18 39.63 -19.58 -6.39
CA TYR A 18 39.26 -19.57 -5.00
C TYR A 18 37.88 -20.23 -4.94
N LEU A 19 37.83 -21.48 -4.49
CA LEU A 19 36.60 -22.08 -4.03
C LEU A 19 36.18 -21.28 -2.80
N HIS A 20 35.31 -20.29 -2.99
CA HIS A 20 34.60 -19.69 -1.88
C HIS A 20 33.79 -20.80 -1.22
N ALA A 21 33.97 -20.98 0.07
CA ALA A 21 33.16 -21.91 0.82
C ALA A 21 31.71 -21.38 0.69
N GLN A 22 30.82 -22.24 0.20
CA GLN A 22 29.40 -21.94 0.10
C GLN A 22 28.89 -21.78 1.52
N ASN A 23 28.50 -20.57 1.90
CA ASN A 23 27.89 -20.31 3.20
C ASN A 23 26.45 -20.80 3.14
N SER A 24 26.12 -21.78 3.97
CA SER A 24 24.78 -22.36 4.06
C SER A 24 24.46 -22.77 5.48
N PHE A 25 23.18 -22.71 5.81
CA PHE A 25 22.63 -23.13 7.08
C PHE A 25 21.26 -23.77 6.86
N SER A 26 20.89 -24.72 7.71
CA SER A 26 19.53 -25.25 7.78
C SER A 26 19.22 -25.80 9.17
N THR A 27 17.98 -25.69 9.60
CA THR A 27 17.45 -26.27 10.84
C THR A 27 15.99 -26.63 10.69
N ASP A 28 15.61 -27.77 11.24
CA ASP A 28 14.24 -28.24 11.43
C ASP A 28 13.78 -28.17 12.90
N PHE A 29 14.61 -27.57 13.75
CA PHE A 29 14.40 -27.41 15.20
C PHE A 29 14.27 -28.71 16.02
N GLU A 30 14.36 -29.90 15.42
CA GLU A 30 14.16 -31.17 16.11
C GLU A 30 15.25 -31.48 17.15
N SER A 31 16.44 -30.88 16.99
CA SER A 31 17.55 -31.01 17.96
C SER A 31 17.38 -30.19 19.24
N TYR A 32 16.41 -29.25 19.28
CA TYR A 32 16.14 -28.42 20.46
C TYR A 32 15.11 -29.09 21.37
N ASN A 33 15.01 -28.63 22.64
CA ASN A 33 13.92 -29.03 23.52
C ASN A 33 12.78 -28.02 23.46
N GLU A 34 11.57 -28.50 23.77
CA GLU A 34 10.42 -27.62 23.91
C GLU A 34 10.66 -26.56 24.99
N GLY A 35 10.35 -25.30 24.68
CA GLY A 35 10.57 -24.15 25.55
C GLY A 35 11.97 -23.55 25.50
N ASP A 36 12.91 -24.18 24.79
CA ASP A 36 14.24 -23.61 24.56
C ASP A 36 14.13 -22.29 23.77
N TRP A 37 15.01 -21.34 24.08
CA TRP A 37 15.16 -20.11 23.31
C TRP A 37 15.91 -20.41 21.99
N VAL A 38 15.40 -19.91 20.85
CA VAL A 38 16.03 -20.15 19.55
C VAL A 38 17.44 -19.56 19.48
N ALA A 39 17.55 -18.23 19.69
CA ALA A 39 18.86 -17.56 19.66
C ALA A 39 19.72 -17.94 20.86
N GLY A 40 19.11 -18.18 22.02
CA GLY A 40 19.83 -18.63 23.21
C GLY A 40 20.50 -19.99 23.06
N ASN A 41 19.97 -20.90 22.24
CA ASN A 41 20.56 -22.21 21.95
C ASN A 41 21.55 -22.19 20.79
N ASP A 42 21.35 -21.35 19.79
CA ASP A 42 22.25 -21.21 18.65
C ASP A 42 22.60 -19.74 18.36
N PRO A 43 23.39 -19.10 19.22
CA PRO A 43 23.80 -17.71 19.03
C PRO A 43 24.75 -17.51 17.85
N THR A 44 25.21 -18.59 17.20
CA THR A 44 26.01 -18.51 15.99
C THR A 44 25.18 -18.05 14.80
N HIS A 45 23.99 -18.63 14.63
CA HIS A 45 23.12 -18.34 13.49
C HIS A 45 21.97 -17.37 13.85
N TRP A 46 21.60 -17.26 15.12
CA TRP A 46 20.49 -16.44 15.57
C TRP A 46 20.91 -15.36 16.56
N ARG A 47 20.16 -14.30 16.57
CA ARG A 47 20.20 -13.25 17.58
C ARG A 47 18.79 -12.72 17.83
N THR A 48 18.58 -11.96 18.87
CA THR A 48 17.38 -11.13 19.00
C THR A 48 17.72 -9.67 18.67
N TRP A 49 16.69 -8.85 18.52
CA TRP A 49 16.88 -7.41 18.34
C TRP A 49 17.76 -6.81 19.45
N SER A 50 17.48 -7.18 20.71
CA SER A 50 18.17 -6.62 21.89
C SER A 50 19.47 -7.32 22.26
N SER A 51 19.72 -8.56 21.78
CA SER A 51 20.87 -9.39 22.24
C SER A 51 21.50 -10.21 21.13
N GLU A 52 22.84 -10.13 21.02
CA GLU A 52 23.65 -10.95 20.10
C GLU A 52 23.60 -12.45 20.42
N THR A 53 23.36 -12.81 21.68
CA THR A 53 23.41 -14.18 22.17
C THR A 53 22.03 -14.73 22.54
N GLY A 54 20.97 -13.98 22.30
CA GLY A 54 19.59 -14.38 22.62
C GLY A 54 19.34 -14.61 24.12
N GLY A 55 18.33 -15.43 24.42
CA GLY A 55 17.92 -15.76 25.77
C GLY A 55 17.20 -14.63 26.49
N THR A 56 16.75 -13.63 25.77
CA THR A 56 16.03 -12.44 26.26
C THR A 56 14.53 -12.55 26.00
N SER A 57 13.75 -11.63 26.52
CA SER A 57 12.28 -11.66 26.39
C SER A 57 11.76 -11.51 24.96
N ASP A 58 12.61 -11.04 24.06
CA ASP A 58 12.35 -10.90 22.63
C ASP A 58 12.86 -12.10 21.80
N ASP A 59 13.39 -13.15 22.45
CA ASP A 59 13.73 -14.40 21.78
C ASP A 59 12.46 -15.26 21.57
N ALA A 60 12.40 -15.98 20.46
CA ALA A 60 11.34 -16.93 20.21
C ALA A 60 11.60 -18.25 20.93
N LYS A 61 10.53 -18.97 21.24
CA LYS A 61 10.60 -20.29 21.90
C LYS A 61 10.24 -21.41 20.95
N ILE A 62 10.99 -22.51 21.10
CA ILE A 62 10.65 -23.78 20.47
C ILE A 62 9.33 -24.29 21.07
N THR A 63 8.44 -24.74 20.20
CA THR A 63 7.12 -25.27 20.56
C THR A 63 6.75 -26.51 19.77
N SER A 64 5.93 -27.36 20.37
CA SER A 64 5.28 -28.51 19.74
C SER A 64 3.81 -28.26 19.38
N GLU A 65 3.31 -27.01 19.52
CA GLU A 65 1.94 -26.67 19.15
C GLU A 65 1.65 -26.97 17.67
N ARG A 66 2.62 -26.71 16.79
CA ARG A 66 2.58 -26.98 15.35
C ARG A 66 3.96 -27.32 14.84
N ALA A 67 4.06 -28.17 13.83
CA ALA A 67 5.27 -28.47 13.11
C ALA A 67 4.96 -28.73 11.62
N ALA A 68 5.83 -28.28 10.72
CA ALA A 68 5.74 -28.59 9.30
C ALA A 68 6.46 -29.92 9.00
N SER A 69 7.60 -30.13 9.64
CA SER A 69 8.31 -31.40 9.66
C SER A 69 8.56 -31.82 11.11
N GLY A 70 8.79 -33.10 11.38
CA GLY A 70 9.04 -33.58 12.71
C GLY A 70 7.93 -33.24 13.73
N THR A 71 8.30 -32.59 14.84
CA THR A 71 7.38 -32.30 15.95
C THR A 71 7.54 -30.90 16.53
N LYS A 72 8.48 -30.08 16.04
CA LYS A 72 8.84 -28.79 16.61
C LYS A 72 8.93 -27.67 15.56
N SER A 73 8.69 -26.47 16.02
CA SER A 73 8.86 -25.22 15.29
C SER A 73 9.10 -24.09 16.28
N PHE A 74 9.17 -22.84 15.86
CA PHE A 74 9.03 -21.71 16.78
C PHE A 74 7.81 -20.85 16.44
N LYS A 75 7.32 -20.13 17.45
CA LYS A 75 6.12 -19.28 17.34
C LYS A 75 6.49 -17.82 17.52
N ILE A 76 5.87 -16.99 16.68
CA ILE A 76 5.89 -15.52 16.80
C ILE A 76 4.44 -15.06 17.01
N GLN A 77 4.19 -14.39 18.13
CA GLN A 77 2.85 -13.93 18.46
C GLN A 77 2.85 -12.56 19.10
N ASN A 78 2.13 -11.63 18.49
CA ASN A 78 1.94 -10.32 19.10
C ASN A 78 1.08 -10.39 20.36
N THR A 79 1.68 -10.07 21.48
CA THR A 79 1.01 -10.00 22.81
C THR A 79 1.15 -8.63 23.47
N VAL A 80 1.86 -7.70 22.84
CA VAL A 80 2.14 -6.35 23.36
C VAL A 80 1.55 -5.30 22.42
N THR A 81 0.92 -4.28 23.01
CA THR A 81 0.39 -3.15 22.22
C THR A 81 1.54 -2.47 21.47
N GLY A 82 1.40 -2.35 20.15
CA GLY A 82 2.42 -1.73 19.26
C GLY A 82 3.45 -2.70 18.70
N GLY A 83 3.42 -4.00 19.06
CA GLY A 83 4.32 -5.03 18.57
C GLY A 83 5.15 -5.70 19.68
N GLY A 84 5.62 -6.92 19.42
CA GLY A 84 6.41 -7.72 20.33
C GLY A 84 5.60 -8.78 21.10
N PRO A 85 6.25 -9.60 21.99
CA PRO A 85 7.65 -9.45 22.39
C PRO A 85 8.67 -10.01 21.42
N GLU A 86 8.37 -11.10 20.63
CA GLU A 86 9.36 -11.79 19.81
C GLU A 86 9.88 -10.88 18.69
N ASP A 87 11.21 -10.90 18.54
CA ASP A 87 11.97 -10.12 17.56
C ASP A 87 13.30 -10.87 17.28
N LEU A 88 13.17 -11.91 16.44
CA LEU A 88 14.20 -12.93 16.21
C LEU A 88 14.84 -12.78 14.83
N ILE A 89 16.17 -12.69 14.80
CA ILE A 89 16.93 -12.47 13.58
C ILE A 89 17.80 -13.67 13.25
N LEU A 90 17.62 -14.26 12.06
CA LEU A 90 18.56 -15.19 11.44
C LEU A 90 19.71 -14.40 10.83
N LYS A 91 20.94 -14.67 11.25
CA LYS A 91 22.16 -14.07 10.69
C LYS A 91 22.63 -14.88 9.48
N LEU A 92 22.94 -14.22 8.37
CA LEU A 92 23.49 -14.88 7.18
C LEU A 92 25.04 -14.95 7.19
N GLY A 93 25.67 -14.51 8.31
CA GLY A 93 27.12 -14.55 8.51
C GLY A 93 27.85 -13.31 8.03
N GLU A 94 27.41 -12.68 6.95
CA GLU A 94 27.95 -11.42 6.43
C GLU A 94 26.89 -10.65 5.62
N ALA A 95 27.20 -9.41 5.25
CA ALA A 95 26.34 -8.62 4.37
C ALA A 95 26.74 -8.87 2.91
N TYR A 96 25.97 -9.71 2.22
CA TYR A 96 26.22 -10.06 0.81
C TYR A 96 25.78 -8.92 -0.10
N THR A 97 26.68 -8.44 -0.95
CA THR A 97 26.46 -7.38 -1.94
C THR A 97 26.52 -7.89 -3.38
N THR A 98 26.98 -9.12 -3.60
CA THR A 98 27.12 -9.78 -4.91
C THR A 98 26.74 -11.24 -4.79
N GLY A 99 26.59 -11.94 -5.92
CA GLY A 99 26.13 -13.32 -5.94
C GLY A 99 24.64 -13.41 -5.61
N THR A 100 24.20 -14.61 -5.21
CA THR A 100 22.80 -14.88 -4.93
C THR A 100 22.62 -15.50 -3.55
N VAL A 101 21.75 -14.95 -2.73
CA VAL A 101 21.30 -15.56 -1.48
C VAL A 101 19.93 -16.17 -1.71
N THR A 102 19.84 -17.48 -1.55
CA THR A 102 18.56 -18.20 -1.46
C THR A 102 18.29 -18.50 0.00
N LEU A 103 17.15 -18.05 0.51
CA LEU A 103 16.69 -18.36 1.85
C LEU A 103 15.24 -18.84 1.79
N GLY A 104 14.85 -19.68 2.73
CA GLY A 104 13.48 -20.15 2.83
C GLY A 104 13.15 -20.75 4.17
N PHE A 105 11.88 -20.88 4.40
CA PHE A 105 11.26 -21.45 5.60
C PHE A 105 9.85 -21.89 5.30
N LYS A 106 9.30 -22.72 6.15
CA LYS A 106 7.87 -22.97 6.18
C LYS A 106 7.20 -22.01 7.15
N MET A 107 6.08 -21.45 6.74
CA MET A 107 5.26 -20.56 7.57
C MET A 107 3.85 -21.14 7.72
N PHE A 108 3.30 -21.03 8.91
CA PHE A 108 1.90 -21.32 9.21
C PHE A 108 1.29 -20.10 9.89
N ILE A 109 0.24 -19.54 9.33
CA ILE A 109 -0.47 -18.39 9.90
C ILE A 109 -1.79 -18.87 10.49
N GLU A 110 -2.01 -18.59 11.77
CA GLU A 110 -3.26 -18.92 12.44
C GLU A 110 -4.45 -18.18 11.80
N PRO A 111 -5.62 -18.83 11.67
CA PRO A 111 -6.81 -18.17 11.19
C PRO A 111 -7.14 -16.91 12.00
N GLY A 112 -7.29 -15.77 11.30
CA GLY A 112 -7.47 -14.44 11.89
C GLY A 112 -6.18 -13.77 12.39
N GLY A 113 -5.04 -14.45 12.25
CA GLY A 113 -3.71 -13.88 12.48
C GLY A 113 -3.07 -13.34 11.22
N ARG A 114 -1.93 -12.70 11.39
CA ARG A 114 -1.05 -12.16 10.34
C ARG A 114 0.33 -12.77 10.45
N GLY A 115 1.10 -12.75 9.35
CA GLY A 115 2.51 -13.10 9.34
C GLY A 115 3.37 -11.90 8.98
N TYR A 116 4.64 -11.93 9.37
CA TYR A 116 5.59 -10.88 9.04
C TYR A 116 7.02 -11.41 9.04
N PHE A 117 7.81 -10.94 8.11
CA PHE A 117 9.27 -10.97 8.19
C PHE A 117 9.84 -9.80 7.40
N ASN A 118 11.07 -9.42 7.72
CA ASN A 118 11.84 -8.49 6.89
C ASN A 118 13.22 -9.03 6.58
N LEU A 119 13.85 -8.46 5.55
CA LEU A 119 15.23 -8.72 5.20
C LEU A 119 16.10 -7.56 5.69
N GLN A 120 17.15 -7.89 6.44
CA GLN A 120 18.11 -6.92 6.95
C GLN A 120 19.27 -6.76 5.95
N SER A 121 19.72 -5.53 5.75
CA SER A 121 20.85 -5.21 4.87
C SER A 121 22.19 -5.12 5.59
N GLY A 122 22.22 -5.09 6.91
CA GLY A 122 23.40 -5.05 7.75
C GLY A 122 23.31 -6.03 8.90
N GLU A 123 24.45 -6.46 9.47
CA GLU A 123 24.48 -7.36 10.62
C GLU A 123 23.88 -6.77 11.90
N GLN A 124 23.87 -5.43 11.99
CA GLN A 124 23.20 -4.73 13.07
C GLN A 124 21.72 -4.55 12.75
N PRO A 125 20.80 -4.80 13.70
CA PRO A 125 19.38 -4.58 13.50
C PRO A 125 19.04 -3.15 13.08
N GLY A 126 18.00 -3.00 12.25
CA GLY A 126 17.45 -1.69 11.88
C GLY A 126 17.86 -1.15 10.50
N LEU A 127 18.66 -1.91 9.73
CA LEU A 127 18.91 -1.60 8.33
C LEU A 127 18.01 -2.44 7.43
N PHE A 128 16.77 -2.00 7.26
CA PHE A 128 15.71 -2.75 6.58
C PHE A 128 15.87 -2.71 5.05
N GLY A 129 15.96 -3.87 4.43
CA GLY A 129 15.98 -4.03 2.97
C GLY A 129 14.58 -4.08 2.36
N LEU A 130 13.76 -5.00 2.85
CA LEU A 130 12.37 -5.22 2.44
C LEU A 130 11.58 -5.83 3.58
N ASP A 131 10.34 -5.36 3.78
CA ASP A 131 9.37 -5.93 4.71
C ASP A 131 8.28 -6.67 3.95
N PHE A 132 7.80 -7.79 4.50
CA PHE A 132 6.72 -8.59 3.96
C PHE A 132 5.63 -8.79 5.01
N PHE A 133 4.42 -8.36 4.67
CA PHE A 133 3.23 -8.49 5.49
C PHE A 133 2.29 -9.51 4.86
N PHE A 134 1.96 -10.55 5.61
CA PHE A 134 0.99 -11.56 5.25
C PHE A 134 -0.30 -11.27 5.99
N GLN A 135 -1.31 -10.79 5.28
CA GLN A 135 -2.54 -10.29 5.86
C GLN A 135 -3.50 -11.41 6.24
N GLU A 136 -4.41 -11.12 7.14
CA GLU A 136 -5.39 -12.08 7.70
C GLU A 136 -6.35 -12.70 6.67
N PHE A 137 -6.49 -12.09 5.49
CA PHE A 137 -7.33 -12.58 4.39
C PHE A 137 -6.53 -13.21 3.24
N GLY A 138 -5.23 -13.44 3.43
CA GLY A 138 -4.37 -14.11 2.47
C GLY A 138 -3.56 -13.19 1.55
N GLU A 139 -3.74 -11.90 1.62
CA GLU A 139 -2.98 -10.93 0.83
C GLU A 139 -1.52 -10.84 1.30
N VAL A 140 -0.59 -10.66 0.33
CA VAL A 140 0.83 -10.42 0.61
C VAL A 140 1.18 -9.01 0.17
N VAL A 141 1.78 -8.24 1.07
CA VAL A 141 2.22 -6.86 0.80
C VAL A 141 3.72 -6.75 1.05
N GLY A 142 4.48 -6.32 0.05
CA GLY A 142 5.87 -5.93 0.19
C GLY A 142 5.99 -4.43 0.45
N TRP A 143 6.92 -4.01 1.30
CA TRP A 143 7.24 -2.61 1.53
C TRP A 143 8.75 -2.36 1.43
N SER A 144 9.14 -1.52 0.48
CA SER A 144 10.54 -1.14 0.23
C SER A 144 10.97 0.15 0.94
N HIS A 145 10.27 0.57 2.00
CA HIS A 145 10.44 1.86 2.71
C HIS A 145 10.19 3.11 1.87
N GLN A 146 9.81 2.93 0.60
CA GLN A 146 9.38 4.01 -0.30
C GLN A 146 7.97 3.74 -0.83
N ASN A 147 7.65 2.47 -1.16
CA ASN A 147 6.38 2.09 -1.76
C ASN A 147 5.87 0.77 -1.16
N TYR A 148 4.55 0.67 -1.00
CA TYR A 148 3.87 -0.59 -0.79
C TYR A 148 3.59 -1.25 -2.14
N ILE A 149 3.93 -2.53 -2.25
CA ILE A 149 3.69 -3.36 -3.43
C ILE A 149 2.73 -4.45 -3.03
N TYR A 150 1.50 -4.36 -3.53
CA TYR A 150 0.43 -5.31 -3.26
C TYR A 150 0.45 -6.43 -4.27
N ASN A 151 0.38 -7.66 -3.79
CA ASN A 151 0.30 -8.84 -4.65
C ASN A 151 -1.12 -9.38 -4.69
N THR A 152 -1.56 -9.78 -5.88
CA THR A 152 -2.84 -10.45 -6.07
C THR A 152 -2.79 -11.94 -5.76
N SER A 153 -1.58 -12.49 -5.56
CA SER A 153 -1.41 -13.86 -5.11
C SER A 153 -1.67 -13.96 -3.62
N SER A 154 -2.40 -15.00 -3.22
CA SER A 154 -2.72 -15.25 -1.83
C SER A 154 -1.77 -16.27 -1.21
N HIS A 155 -1.50 -16.12 0.08
CA HIS A 155 -0.90 -17.16 0.90
C HIS A 155 -2.01 -18.05 1.53
N PRO A 156 -1.73 -19.33 1.82
CA PRO A 156 -2.63 -20.18 2.59
C PRO A 156 -2.84 -19.66 4.02
N ILE A 157 -4.02 -19.91 4.59
CA ILE A 157 -4.37 -19.58 5.98
C ILE A 157 -4.72 -20.87 6.71
N GLY A 158 -4.15 -21.09 7.89
CA GLY A 158 -4.38 -22.30 8.66
C GLY A 158 -3.73 -23.56 8.07
N GLU A 159 -2.78 -23.38 7.15
CA GLU A 159 -2.00 -24.46 6.52
C GLU A 159 -0.53 -24.01 6.42
N TRP A 160 0.39 -24.99 6.45
CA TRP A 160 1.81 -24.74 6.20
C TRP A 160 2.04 -24.44 4.72
N PHE A 161 2.87 -23.46 4.44
CA PHE A 161 3.33 -23.14 3.09
C PHE A 161 4.82 -22.83 3.05
N ASP A 162 5.43 -23.11 1.91
CA ASP A 162 6.83 -22.73 1.65
C ASP A 162 6.91 -21.24 1.35
N CYS A 163 7.77 -20.53 2.06
CA CYS A 163 8.18 -19.17 1.76
C CYS A 163 9.65 -19.20 1.33
N LYS A 164 9.95 -18.70 0.13
CA LYS A 164 11.31 -18.69 -0.42
C LYS A 164 11.64 -17.34 -1.00
N MET A 165 12.79 -16.81 -0.59
CA MET A 165 13.37 -15.61 -1.19
C MET A 165 14.64 -15.99 -1.98
N VAL A 166 14.79 -15.38 -3.15
CA VAL A 166 16.05 -15.37 -3.90
C VAL A 166 16.46 -13.91 -4.06
N VAL A 167 17.59 -13.54 -3.48
CA VAL A 167 18.09 -12.16 -3.45
C VAL A 167 19.37 -12.07 -4.26
N ASP A 168 19.35 -11.23 -5.28
CA ASP A 168 20.50 -10.78 -6.06
C ASP A 168 20.75 -9.30 -5.75
N PRO A 169 21.59 -8.97 -4.77
CA PRO A 169 21.78 -7.60 -4.34
C PRO A 169 22.42 -6.71 -5.41
N ALA A 170 23.33 -7.25 -6.20
CA ALA A 170 24.05 -6.50 -7.23
C ALA A 170 23.11 -5.97 -8.33
N ASN A 171 22.06 -6.74 -8.66
CA ASN A 171 21.03 -6.36 -9.62
C ASN A 171 19.77 -5.80 -8.95
N ASN A 172 19.77 -5.70 -7.61
CA ASN A 172 18.62 -5.28 -6.80
C ASN A 172 17.33 -6.07 -7.13
N MET A 173 17.45 -7.39 -7.26
CA MET A 173 16.35 -8.30 -7.55
C MET A 173 16.09 -9.20 -6.35
N TRP A 174 14.90 -9.09 -5.76
CA TRP A 174 14.48 -9.76 -4.53
C TRP A 174 13.19 -10.52 -4.81
N THR A 175 13.32 -11.80 -5.16
CA THR A 175 12.19 -12.64 -5.61
C THR A 175 11.55 -13.35 -4.46
N LEU A 176 10.25 -13.16 -4.26
CA LEU A 176 9.42 -13.92 -3.31
C LEU A 176 8.66 -15.02 -4.04
N SER A 177 8.73 -16.24 -3.51
CA SER A 177 7.93 -17.38 -3.96
C SER A 177 7.19 -18.02 -2.79
N ILE A 178 5.93 -18.43 -3.03
CA ILE A 178 5.11 -19.20 -2.09
C ILE A 178 4.76 -20.53 -2.77
N ASN A 179 5.02 -21.67 -2.07
CA ASN A 179 4.80 -23.02 -2.60
C ASN A 179 5.46 -23.22 -3.98
N ASN A 180 6.70 -22.71 -4.15
CA ASN A 180 7.47 -22.69 -5.39
C ASN A 180 6.84 -21.91 -6.56
N GLN A 181 5.76 -21.20 -6.32
CA GLN A 181 5.22 -20.26 -7.29
C GLN A 181 5.82 -18.87 -7.03
N CYS A 182 6.47 -18.29 -8.02
CA CYS A 182 6.95 -16.91 -7.91
C CYS A 182 5.76 -15.96 -7.77
N ILE A 183 5.80 -15.14 -6.71
CA ILE A 183 4.76 -14.15 -6.42
C ILE A 183 5.11 -12.84 -7.07
N GLN A 184 6.32 -12.34 -6.84
CA GLN A 184 6.79 -11.05 -7.34
C GLN A 184 8.30 -10.93 -7.22
N VAL A 185 8.88 -10.08 -8.06
CA VAL A 185 10.22 -9.52 -7.88
C VAL A 185 10.10 -8.11 -7.31
N TYR A 186 10.75 -7.88 -6.20
CA TYR A 186 10.79 -6.58 -5.52
C TYR A 186 12.14 -5.90 -5.76
N ARG A 187 12.20 -4.61 -5.45
CA ARG A 187 13.43 -3.83 -5.34
C ARG A 187 13.66 -3.50 -3.88
N GLY A 188 14.77 -3.98 -3.35
CA GLY A 188 15.15 -3.69 -1.95
C GLY A 188 15.57 -2.24 -1.75
N ASN A 189 15.53 -1.81 -0.50
CA ASN A 189 15.97 -0.46 -0.11
C ASN A 189 17.51 -0.35 -0.12
N TYR A 190 18.22 -1.46 0.08
CA TYR A 190 19.69 -1.53 0.09
C TYR A 190 20.21 -2.59 -0.88
N ALA A 191 21.42 -2.38 -1.38
CA ALA A 191 22.12 -3.32 -2.26
C ALA A 191 22.91 -4.38 -1.47
N SER A 192 22.38 -4.86 -0.36
CA SER A 192 22.96 -5.93 0.46
C SER A 192 21.89 -6.67 1.26
N VAL A 193 22.17 -7.92 1.61
CA VAL A 193 21.34 -8.74 2.50
C VAL A 193 22.22 -9.44 3.52
N SER A 194 21.87 -9.42 4.80
CA SER A 194 22.66 -10.00 5.89
C SER A 194 21.86 -10.79 6.91
N GLY A 195 20.54 -10.69 6.91
CA GLY A 195 19.69 -11.36 7.88
C GLY A 195 18.22 -11.38 7.50
N VAL A 196 17.47 -12.20 8.21
CA VAL A 196 16.01 -12.27 8.16
C VAL A 196 15.48 -12.05 9.57
N ASP A 197 14.58 -11.10 9.72
CA ASP A 197 13.99 -10.75 10.99
C ASP A 197 12.52 -11.17 11.03
N PHE A 198 12.16 -11.92 12.07
CA PHE A 198 10.82 -12.37 12.39
C PHE A 198 10.31 -11.62 13.60
N PHE A 199 9.50 -10.61 13.38
CA PHE A 199 8.98 -9.72 14.41
C PHE A 199 7.50 -9.96 14.70
N ALA A 200 7.13 -9.89 15.98
CA ALA A 200 5.74 -9.94 16.42
C ALA A 200 5.02 -8.60 16.17
N ASN A 201 4.79 -8.26 14.91
CA ASN A 201 4.08 -7.05 14.48
C ASN A 201 2.61 -7.08 14.95
N PRO A 202 1.92 -5.95 15.13
CA PRO A 202 0.53 -5.94 15.57
C PRO A 202 -0.39 -6.88 14.75
N GLY A 203 -1.05 -7.79 15.46
CA GLY A 203 -1.96 -8.79 14.87
C GLY A 203 -1.29 -10.06 14.36
N THR A 204 0.03 -10.22 14.47
CA THR A 204 0.72 -11.44 14.04
C THR A 204 0.47 -12.61 15.00
N ASN A 205 0.29 -13.80 14.41
CA ASN A 205 0.24 -15.08 15.10
C ASN A 205 0.60 -16.18 14.08
N TYR A 206 1.88 -16.56 14.06
CA TYR A 206 2.39 -17.49 13.07
C TYR A 206 3.52 -18.37 13.63
N PHE A 207 3.78 -19.47 12.93
CA PHE A 207 4.85 -20.43 13.24
C PHE A 207 5.81 -20.50 12.06
N ILE A 208 7.08 -20.77 12.37
CA ILE A 208 8.17 -20.93 11.40
C ILE A 208 8.86 -22.27 11.66
N ASP A 209 9.15 -22.99 10.56
CA ASP A 209 9.84 -24.26 10.57
C ASP A 209 10.71 -24.43 9.33
N ASP A 210 11.58 -25.47 9.29
CA ASP A 210 12.41 -25.84 8.13
C ASP A 210 13.17 -24.65 7.54
N VAL A 211 13.88 -23.89 8.39
CA VAL A 211 14.60 -22.67 7.99
C VAL A 211 15.93 -23.03 7.32
N TYR A 212 16.21 -22.40 6.19
CA TYR A 212 17.52 -22.55 5.51
C TYR A 212 17.93 -21.28 4.79
N TYR A 213 19.25 -21.16 4.58
CA TYR A 213 19.80 -20.27 3.56
C TYR A 213 21.01 -20.90 2.87
N ASN A 214 21.29 -20.40 1.66
CA ASN A 214 22.45 -20.76 0.86
C ASN A 214 22.92 -19.55 0.06
N TYR A 215 24.22 -19.29 0.07
CA TYR A 215 24.85 -18.23 -0.72
C TYR A 215 25.64 -18.83 -1.88
N ASP A 216 25.36 -18.38 -3.11
CA ASP A 216 26.16 -18.65 -4.31
C ASP A 216 26.90 -17.37 -4.70
N PRO A 217 28.25 -17.36 -4.63
CA PRO A 217 29.04 -16.17 -4.96
C PRO A 217 29.11 -15.88 -6.47
N THR A 218 28.55 -16.75 -7.33
CA THR A 218 28.57 -16.56 -8.77
C THR A 218 27.71 -15.33 -9.14
N PRO A 219 28.28 -14.28 -9.74
CA PRO A 219 27.50 -13.13 -10.19
C PRO A 219 26.49 -13.54 -11.26
N VAL A 220 25.26 -13.08 -11.12
CA VAL A 220 24.23 -13.22 -12.16
C VAL A 220 24.38 -12.07 -13.14
N VAL A 221 24.44 -12.39 -14.43
CA VAL A 221 24.46 -11.40 -15.51
C VAL A 221 23.26 -11.67 -16.40
N TYR A 222 22.31 -10.76 -16.36
CA TYR A 222 21.15 -10.78 -17.25
C TYR A 222 21.56 -10.19 -18.60
N SER A 223 22.09 -11.03 -19.48
CA SER A 223 22.61 -10.59 -20.78
C SER A 223 21.46 -10.35 -21.76
N GLY A 224 21.44 -9.18 -22.38
CA GLY A 224 20.41 -8.79 -23.34
C GLY A 224 19.33 -7.93 -22.70
N ALA A 225 18.11 -8.06 -23.22
CA ALA A 225 16.95 -7.34 -22.69
C ALA A 225 16.39 -8.10 -21.49
N GLU A 226 16.22 -7.41 -20.38
CA GLU A 226 15.62 -7.91 -19.14
C GLU A 226 14.91 -6.75 -18.44
N ALA A 227 13.63 -6.88 -18.16
CA ALA A 227 12.88 -5.83 -17.48
C ALA A 227 11.84 -6.39 -16.49
N GLY A 228 11.68 -5.70 -15.38
CA GLY A 228 10.64 -6.03 -14.39
C GLY A 228 9.59 -4.95 -14.27
N LEU A 229 8.33 -5.35 -14.26
CA LEU A 229 7.22 -4.49 -13.85
C LEU A 229 7.24 -4.32 -12.33
N ILE A 230 7.16 -3.07 -11.85
CA ILE A 230 7.34 -2.77 -10.43
C ILE A 230 6.00 -2.52 -9.74
N ASN A 231 5.20 -1.60 -10.31
CA ASN A 231 3.98 -1.16 -9.66
C ASN A 231 2.99 -0.64 -10.69
N LEU A 232 1.81 -1.27 -10.74
CA LEU A 232 0.70 -0.80 -11.57
C LEU A 232 -0.06 0.28 -10.82
N ASN A 233 0.13 1.52 -11.23
CA ASN A 233 -0.59 2.68 -10.70
C ASN A 233 -1.88 2.90 -11.48
N ILE A 234 -2.99 3.05 -10.78
CA ILE A 234 -4.28 3.32 -11.40
C ILE A 234 -4.77 4.69 -10.94
N ILE A 235 -4.95 5.57 -11.89
CA ILE A 235 -5.51 6.89 -11.63
C ILE A 235 -7.02 6.73 -11.51
N SER A 236 -7.58 7.12 -10.38
CA SER A 236 -9.01 7.00 -10.07
C SER A 236 -9.48 5.55 -9.95
N SER A 237 -8.73 4.73 -9.19
CA SER A 237 -9.00 3.30 -8.97
C SER A 237 -10.34 3.01 -8.28
N THR A 238 -10.93 3.98 -7.60
CA THR A 238 -12.17 3.84 -6.83
C THR A 238 -13.10 4.99 -7.16
N GLN A 239 -14.16 4.72 -7.93
CA GLN A 239 -15.15 5.71 -8.38
C GLN A 239 -16.50 5.06 -8.71
N ILE A 240 -17.42 5.80 -9.32
CA ILE A 240 -18.68 5.25 -9.81
C ILE A 240 -18.42 4.31 -10.98
N LYS A 241 -19.14 3.18 -11.03
CA LYS A 241 -19.05 2.24 -12.15
C LYS A 241 -19.22 2.92 -13.50
N GLY A 242 -18.47 2.47 -14.49
CA GLY A 242 -18.46 3.07 -15.82
C GLY A 242 -17.61 4.32 -15.94
N PHE A 243 -17.04 4.84 -14.82
CA PHE A 243 -16.10 5.96 -14.87
C PHE A 243 -14.81 5.53 -15.60
N PRO A 244 -14.31 6.35 -16.55
CA PRO A 244 -13.08 6.02 -17.25
C PRO A 244 -11.88 6.15 -16.31
N PHE A 245 -10.95 5.18 -16.39
CA PHE A 245 -9.68 5.24 -15.69
C PHE A 245 -8.51 4.94 -16.61
N SER A 246 -7.35 5.49 -16.27
CA SER A 246 -6.08 5.22 -16.92
C SER A 246 -5.10 4.63 -15.92
N PHE A 247 -4.03 4.05 -16.42
CA PHE A 247 -3.02 3.41 -15.58
C PHE A 247 -1.63 3.58 -16.17
N SER A 248 -0.65 3.53 -15.29
CA SER A 248 0.77 3.47 -15.65
C SER A 248 1.46 2.37 -14.85
N ASN A 249 2.62 1.95 -15.32
CA ASN A 249 3.47 1.01 -14.60
C ASN A 249 4.91 1.50 -14.62
N GLN A 250 5.57 1.41 -13.49
CA GLN A 250 7.00 1.60 -13.42
C GLN A 250 7.69 0.32 -13.88
N ILE A 251 8.68 0.46 -14.77
CA ILE A 251 9.50 -0.63 -15.29
C ILE A 251 10.96 -0.39 -14.93
N TYR A 252 11.70 -1.44 -14.62
CA TYR A 252 13.13 -1.40 -14.34
C TYR A 252 13.89 -2.23 -15.38
N ASN A 253 14.94 -1.68 -15.96
CA ASN A 253 15.83 -2.40 -16.84
C ASN A 253 16.94 -3.09 -16.04
N ALA A 254 16.83 -4.40 -15.86
CA ALA A 254 17.85 -5.22 -15.20
C ALA A 254 18.83 -5.86 -16.18
N GLY A 255 18.61 -5.67 -17.48
CA GLY A 255 19.48 -6.23 -18.54
C GLY A 255 20.71 -5.39 -18.83
N THR A 256 21.39 -5.76 -19.92
CA THR A 256 22.61 -5.09 -20.40
C THR A 256 22.38 -4.28 -21.68
N GLU A 257 21.18 -4.31 -22.23
CA GLU A 257 20.79 -3.54 -23.42
C GLU A 257 19.78 -2.46 -23.03
N THR A 258 19.85 -1.29 -23.66
CA THR A 258 18.84 -0.25 -23.52
C THR A 258 17.49 -0.77 -24.02
N ILE A 259 16.40 -0.50 -23.28
CA ILE A 259 15.05 -0.85 -23.71
C ILE A 259 14.50 0.26 -24.59
N HIS A 260 14.19 -0.10 -25.86
CA HIS A 260 13.65 0.83 -26.86
C HIS A 260 12.15 0.61 -27.13
N ASP A 261 11.70 -0.64 -27.04
CA ASP A 261 10.31 -1.02 -27.24
C ASP A 261 9.91 -2.19 -26.35
N ILE A 262 8.61 -2.26 -26.07
CA ILE A 262 7.98 -3.36 -25.32
C ILE A 262 6.64 -3.74 -25.94
N ASP A 263 6.33 -5.03 -25.93
CA ASP A 263 4.97 -5.54 -26.09
C ASP A 263 4.44 -5.94 -24.72
N TYR A 264 3.22 -5.53 -24.41
CA TYR A 264 2.56 -5.90 -23.17
C TYR A 264 1.07 -6.15 -23.37
N LYS A 265 0.48 -6.89 -22.44
CA LYS A 265 -0.95 -7.18 -22.41
C LYS A 265 -1.56 -6.61 -21.15
N ILE A 266 -2.76 -6.08 -21.30
CA ILE A 266 -3.64 -5.78 -20.17
C ILE A 266 -4.75 -6.81 -20.16
N LYS A 267 -4.99 -7.44 -19.00
CA LYS A 267 -6.16 -8.28 -18.77
C LYS A 267 -7.10 -7.55 -17.81
N TYR A 268 -8.32 -7.34 -18.26
CA TYR A 268 -9.36 -6.71 -17.47
C TYR A 268 -10.73 -7.25 -17.85
N GLN A 269 -11.56 -7.63 -16.88
CA GLN A 269 -12.88 -8.24 -17.07
C GLN A 269 -12.87 -9.42 -18.06
N GLY A 270 -11.84 -10.25 -17.99
CA GLY A 270 -11.66 -11.39 -18.89
C GLY A 270 -11.23 -11.06 -20.31
N VAL A 271 -11.09 -9.78 -20.66
CA VAL A 271 -10.64 -9.31 -21.98
C VAL A 271 -9.14 -9.00 -21.93
N TYR A 272 -8.44 -9.37 -23.01
CA TYR A 272 -7.04 -9.04 -23.22
C TYR A 272 -6.89 -7.91 -24.22
N TYR A 273 -6.09 -6.90 -23.86
CA TYR A 273 -5.74 -5.76 -24.70
C TYR A 273 -4.24 -5.80 -24.97
N ASN A 274 -3.86 -6.19 -26.18
CA ASN A 274 -2.45 -6.17 -26.58
C ASN A 274 -2.03 -4.74 -26.91
N GLN A 275 -0.89 -4.32 -26.38
CA GLN A 275 -0.33 -2.99 -26.54
C GLN A 275 1.13 -3.12 -26.97
N HIS A 276 1.58 -2.15 -27.73
CA HIS A 276 2.97 -1.94 -28.09
C HIS A 276 3.36 -0.51 -27.72
N LEU A 277 4.52 -0.34 -27.13
CA LEU A 277 5.09 0.96 -26.82
C LEU A 277 6.51 1.01 -27.36
N ASP A 278 6.75 1.94 -28.27
CA ASP A 278 8.07 2.26 -28.85
C ASP A 278 8.61 3.57 -28.29
N SER A 279 9.78 3.96 -28.78
CA SER A 279 10.44 5.22 -28.39
C SER A 279 10.78 5.33 -26.90
N LEU A 280 10.98 4.19 -26.24
CA LEU A 280 11.58 4.14 -24.91
C LEU A 280 13.08 4.36 -25.02
N ASP A 281 13.69 4.81 -23.92
CA ASP A 281 15.14 4.98 -23.80
C ASP A 281 15.53 4.69 -22.32
N ILE A 282 15.35 3.42 -21.92
CA ILE A 282 15.61 3.00 -20.54
C ILE A 282 16.95 2.27 -20.51
N GLU A 283 17.98 2.97 -20.10
CA GLU A 283 19.34 2.44 -19.95
C GLU A 283 19.40 1.34 -18.88
N PRO A 284 20.35 0.40 -18.98
CA PRO A 284 20.60 -0.60 -17.95
C PRO A 284 20.71 0.00 -16.55
N GLY A 285 20.03 -0.63 -15.57
CA GLY A 285 19.99 -0.20 -14.18
C GLY A 285 19.05 0.98 -13.89
N ASN A 286 18.35 1.52 -14.90
CA ASN A 286 17.44 2.63 -14.74
C ASN A 286 15.97 2.21 -14.73
N TYR A 287 15.14 3.10 -14.20
CA TYR A 287 13.68 3.00 -14.22
C TYR A 287 13.10 3.79 -15.40
N GLY A 288 11.98 3.29 -15.93
CA GLY A 288 11.12 3.98 -16.86
C GLY A 288 9.67 3.93 -16.41
N GLU A 289 8.80 4.59 -17.14
CA GLU A 289 7.36 4.55 -16.92
C GLU A 289 6.63 4.17 -18.21
N ILE A 290 5.72 3.23 -18.09
CA ILE A 290 4.79 2.82 -19.14
C ILE A 290 3.46 3.48 -18.83
N THR A 291 3.01 4.41 -19.67
CA THR A 291 1.66 4.96 -19.57
C THR A 291 0.76 4.27 -20.59
N SER A 292 -0.37 3.75 -20.15
CA SER A 292 -1.30 3.05 -21.03
C SER A 292 -1.92 3.99 -22.05
N ALA A 293 -1.91 3.56 -23.31
CA ALA A 293 -2.62 4.25 -24.40
C ALA A 293 -4.13 3.99 -24.38
N ILE A 294 -4.60 2.99 -23.62
CA ILE A 294 -6.02 2.67 -23.53
C ILE A 294 -6.62 3.22 -22.23
N THR A 295 -7.91 3.58 -22.34
CA THR A 295 -8.73 3.95 -21.20
C THR A 295 -9.76 2.85 -20.98
N LEU A 296 -9.88 2.37 -19.75
CA LEU A 296 -10.85 1.37 -19.34
C LEU A 296 -11.96 2.01 -18.52
N SER A 297 -13.04 1.28 -18.29
CA SER A 297 -14.16 1.75 -17.45
C SER A 297 -14.27 0.92 -16.19
N LEU A 298 -14.50 1.55 -15.05
CA LEU A 298 -14.64 0.87 -13.75
C LEU A 298 -15.77 -0.17 -13.77
N PRO A 299 -15.59 -1.30 -13.08
CA PRO A 299 -16.52 -2.41 -13.03
C PRO A 299 -17.76 -2.07 -12.20
N ASP A 300 -18.66 -3.02 -11.99
CA ASP A 300 -19.64 -3.02 -10.92
C ASP A 300 -19.03 -3.81 -9.74
N GLY A 301 -18.60 -3.10 -8.69
CA GLY A 301 -17.87 -3.68 -7.56
C GLY A 301 -16.35 -3.75 -7.79
N LEU A 302 -15.71 -4.68 -7.08
CA LEU A 302 -14.27 -4.90 -7.10
C LEU A 302 -13.85 -5.75 -8.29
N ASP A 303 -12.79 -5.36 -8.96
CA ASP A 303 -12.11 -6.15 -10.00
C ASP A 303 -10.62 -5.86 -9.98
N THR A 304 -9.84 -6.60 -10.79
CA THR A 304 -8.39 -6.48 -10.86
C THR A 304 -7.95 -6.20 -12.29
N VAL A 305 -7.09 -5.22 -12.45
CA VAL A 305 -6.34 -4.99 -13.68
C VAL A 305 -5.00 -5.70 -13.58
N PHE A 306 -4.68 -6.52 -14.57
CA PHE A 306 -3.38 -7.19 -14.70
C PHE A 306 -2.62 -6.61 -15.89
N MET A 307 -1.34 -6.42 -15.73
CA MET A 307 -0.41 -6.10 -16.80
C MET A 307 0.63 -7.21 -16.91
N GLU A 308 0.90 -7.67 -18.13
CA GLU A 308 1.89 -8.70 -18.45
C GLU A 308 2.83 -8.17 -19.53
N LEU A 309 4.12 -8.14 -19.25
CA LEU A 309 5.15 -7.88 -20.26
C LEU A 309 5.32 -9.12 -21.13
N VAL A 310 5.35 -8.94 -22.44
CA VAL A 310 5.38 -10.04 -23.43
C VAL A 310 6.72 -10.12 -24.11
N SER A 311 7.27 -8.97 -24.54
CA SER A 311 8.58 -8.89 -25.16
C SER A 311 9.24 -7.55 -24.87
N ILE A 312 10.57 -7.53 -24.95
CA ILE A 312 11.43 -6.37 -24.79
C ILE A 312 12.37 -6.34 -25.99
N ASN A 313 12.40 -5.22 -26.74
CA ASN A 313 13.18 -5.09 -27.98
C ASN A 313 12.91 -6.27 -28.95
N GLY A 314 11.65 -6.74 -29.02
CA GLY A 314 11.24 -7.87 -29.85
C GLY A 314 11.77 -9.24 -29.41
N LYS A 315 12.31 -9.37 -28.18
CA LYS A 315 12.84 -10.63 -27.60
C LYS A 315 12.00 -11.02 -26.37
N ALA A 316 11.97 -12.32 -26.06
CA ALA A 316 11.44 -12.80 -24.80
C ALA A 316 12.29 -12.30 -23.62
N ASP A 317 11.65 -12.02 -22.49
CA ASP A 317 12.31 -11.62 -21.27
C ASP A 317 13.03 -12.79 -20.59
N PHE A 318 14.09 -12.49 -19.86
CA PHE A 318 14.92 -13.51 -19.22
C PHE A 318 14.29 -14.03 -17.92
N VAL A 319 13.66 -13.14 -17.14
CA VAL A 319 13.03 -13.47 -15.85
C VAL A 319 11.52 -13.31 -15.95
N GLU A 320 10.83 -14.34 -16.39
CA GLU A 320 9.37 -14.27 -16.64
C GLU A 320 8.54 -13.90 -15.38
N CYS A 321 9.04 -14.14 -14.17
CA CYS A 321 8.24 -13.93 -12.97
C CYS A 321 8.14 -12.45 -12.53
N ASN A 322 8.96 -11.55 -13.06
CA ASN A 322 8.85 -10.10 -12.86
C ASN A 322 8.03 -9.40 -13.97
N ASN A 323 7.48 -10.17 -14.91
CA ASN A 323 6.70 -9.69 -16.03
C ASN A 323 5.24 -9.38 -15.68
N PHE A 324 4.83 -9.54 -14.43
CA PHE A 324 3.45 -9.34 -14.01
C PHE A 324 3.34 -8.23 -12.99
N SER A 325 2.31 -7.42 -13.16
CA SER A 325 1.90 -6.43 -12.17
C SER A 325 0.38 -6.31 -12.19
N SER A 326 -0.21 -6.00 -11.04
CA SER A 326 -1.65 -5.88 -10.95
C SER A 326 -2.06 -4.87 -9.88
N ASN A 327 -3.28 -4.37 -10.01
CA ASN A 327 -3.87 -3.51 -9.00
C ASN A 327 -5.40 -3.62 -9.05
N TYR A 328 -6.04 -3.28 -7.94
CA TYR A 328 -7.48 -3.31 -7.79
C TYR A 328 -8.14 -2.04 -8.31
N VAL A 329 -9.34 -2.22 -8.85
CA VAL A 329 -10.26 -1.15 -9.20
C VAL A 329 -11.62 -1.43 -8.59
N PHE A 330 -12.29 -0.40 -8.10
CA PHE A 330 -13.61 -0.52 -7.52
C PHE A 330 -14.58 0.48 -8.16
N GLY A 331 -15.65 -0.03 -8.75
CA GLY A 331 -16.75 0.77 -9.28
C GLY A 331 -17.97 0.70 -8.37
N ALA A 332 -18.24 1.79 -7.65
CA ALA A 332 -19.44 1.90 -6.85
C ALA A 332 -20.68 2.00 -7.73
N ASN A 333 -21.75 1.34 -7.32
CA ASN A 333 -23.06 1.43 -7.94
C ASN A 333 -23.98 2.27 -7.04
N PRO A 334 -24.03 3.62 -7.22
CA PRO A 334 -24.80 4.47 -6.35
C PRO A 334 -26.28 4.15 -6.47
N SER A 335 -27.00 4.12 -5.34
CA SER A 335 -28.45 4.18 -5.39
C SER A 335 -28.90 5.49 -6.03
N PRO A 336 -29.80 5.47 -7.01
CA PRO A 336 -30.23 6.68 -7.73
C PRO A 336 -30.87 7.74 -6.83
N ASN A 337 -31.36 7.33 -5.68
CA ASN A 337 -32.04 8.20 -4.72
C ASN A 337 -31.14 8.63 -3.55
N ARG A 338 -29.91 8.11 -3.49
CA ARG A 338 -28.96 8.41 -2.40
C ARG A 338 -28.11 9.62 -2.72
N LYS A 339 -27.94 10.49 -1.72
CA LYS A 339 -26.93 11.54 -1.71
C LYS A 339 -26.18 11.49 -0.40
N VAL A 340 -24.87 11.69 -0.47
CA VAL A 340 -23.97 11.71 0.69
C VAL A 340 -23.63 13.13 1.05
N ILE A 341 -23.69 13.44 2.32
CA ILE A 341 -23.31 14.76 2.86
C ILE A 341 -21.86 14.70 3.28
N LEU A 342 -21.07 15.65 2.78
CA LEU A 342 -19.68 15.85 3.14
C LEU A 342 -19.56 17.20 3.90
N GLU A 343 -19.45 17.15 5.22
CA GLU A 343 -19.29 18.33 6.08
C GLU A 343 -17.82 18.47 6.45
N SER A 344 -17.11 19.39 5.80
CA SER A 344 -15.69 19.60 6.06
C SER A 344 -15.46 20.80 6.98
N SER A 345 -14.69 20.59 8.04
CA SER A 345 -14.22 21.67 8.88
C SER A 345 -13.20 22.54 8.13
N ALA A 346 -13.34 23.84 8.27
CA ALA A 346 -12.47 24.83 7.63
C ALA A 346 -12.30 26.04 8.54
N SER A 347 -11.26 26.84 8.30
CA SER A 347 -11.12 28.17 8.91
C SER A 347 -10.33 29.07 7.98
N THR A 348 -10.70 30.35 7.90
CA THR A 348 -9.94 31.35 7.13
C THR A 348 -8.52 31.51 7.66
N THR A 349 -8.30 31.28 8.95
CA THR A 349 -6.98 31.37 9.60
C THR A 349 -6.13 30.10 9.47
N ASN A 350 -6.70 28.98 9.01
CA ASN A 350 -5.98 27.73 8.84
C ASN A 350 -5.54 27.53 7.38
N GLY A 351 -4.20 27.59 7.14
CA GLY A 351 -3.63 27.49 5.80
C GLY A 351 -3.72 26.11 5.15
N ALA A 352 -4.17 25.06 5.85
CA ALA A 352 -4.48 23.74 5.28
C ALA A 352 -5.92 23.64 4.76
N SER A 353 -6.84 24.56 5.14
CA SER A 353 -8.23 24.55 4.68
C SER A 353 -8.41 24.57 3.15
N PRO A 354 -7.53 25.18 2.32
CA PRO A 354 -7.62 25.10 0.87
C PRO A 354 -7.61 23.68 0.30
N VAL A 355 -6.95 22.72 0.96
CA VAL A 355 -6.96 21.30 0.57
C VAL A 355 -8.39 20.75 0.65
N SER A 356 -9.11 21.06 1.73
CA SER A 356 -10.50 20.62 1.90
C SER A 356 -11.43 21.21 0.83
N TYR A 357 -11.26 22.47 0.49
CA TYR A 357 -12.05 23.10 -0.57
C TYR A 357 -11.80 22.44 -1.93
N SER A 358 -10.55 22.13 -2.24
CA SER A 358 -10.19 21.42 -3.47
C SER A 358 -10.83 20.03 -3.52
N ALA A 359 -10.74 19.26 -2.43
CA ALA A 359 -11.34 17.93 -2.33
C ALA A 359 -12.87 17.97 -2.48
N LEU A 360 -13.54 18.87 -1.77
CA LEU A 360 -14.99 19.06 -1.89
C LEU A 360 -15.41 19.51 -3.30
N GLN A 361 -14.60 20.35 -3.95
CA GLN A 361 -14.86 20.78 -5.32
C GLN A 361 -14.70 19.63 -6.31
N ASN A 362 -13.73 18.78 -6.12
CA ASN A 362 -13.54 17.57 -6.94
C ASN A 362 -14.76 16.64 -6.80
N CYS A 363 -15.21 16.37 -5.58
CA CYS A 363 -16.45 15.61 -5.34
C CYS A 363 -17.66 16.21 -6.08
N ARG A 364 -17.80 17.54 -6.08
CA ARG A 364 -18.87 18.23 -6.78
C ARG A 364 -18.73 18.13 -8.30
N THR A 365 -17.51 18.26 -8.83
CA THR A 365 -17.26 18.32 -10.28
C THR A 365 -17.41 16.96 -10.92
N PHE A 366 -16.80 15.94 -10.33
CA PHE A 366 -16.78 14.59 -10.91
C PHE A 366 -18.06 13.79 -10.61
N TYR A 367 -18.77 14.12 -9.52
CA TYR A 367 -19.94 13.36 -9.05
C TYR A 367 -21.17 14.25 -8.86
N ASN A 368 -21.38 15.14 -9.79
CA ASN A 368 -22.49 16.11 -9.72
C ASN A 368 -23.82 15.42 -9.45
N GLY A 369 -24.42 15.79 -8.33
CA GLY A 369 -25.71 15.28 -7.90
C GLY A 369 -25.69 14.15 -6.89
N TYR A 370 -24.56 13.48 -6.67
CA TYR A 370 -24.43 12.43 -5.64
C TYR A 370 -23.93 12.95 -4.29
N TYR A 371 -23.13 14.01 -4.29
CA TYR A 371 -22.58 14.60 -3.06
C TYR A 371 -23.16 15.97 -2.76
N ILE A 372 -23.31 16.22 -1.48
CA ILE A 372 -23.71 17.52 -0.93
C ILE A 372 -22.55 18.04 -0.08
N PRO A 373 -21.55 18.72 -0.70
CA PRO A 373 -20.41 19.23 0.03
C PRO A 373 -20.77 20.53 0.79
N ILE A 374 -20.35 20.60 2.05
CA ILE A 374 -20.55 21.75 2.94
C ILE A 374 -19.21 22.05 3.62
N ALA A 375 -18.68 23.27 3.41
CA ALA A 375 -17.60 23.79 4.23
C ALA A 375 -18.19 24.42 5.50
N VAL A 376 -17.79 23.92 6.65
CA VAL A 376 -18.22 24.40 7.96
C VAL A 376 -17.08 25.17 8.59
N HIS A 377 -17.24 26.48 8.69
CA HIS A 377 -16.23 27.34 9.27
C HIS A 377 -16.22 27.28 10.80
N PHE A 378 -15.01 27.21 11.37
CA PHE A 378 -14.73 27.17 12.80
C PHE A 378 -13.96 28.40 13.23
N ASP A 379 -14.47 29.10 14.25
CA ASP A 379 -13.79 30.18 14.97
C ASP A 379 -13.24 31.30 14.07
N ASP A 380 -13.97 31.61 13.01
CA ASP A 380 -13.65 32.67 12.07
C ASP A 380 -14.90 33.52 11.72
N PRO A 381 -14.75 34.65 10.98
CA PRO A 381 -15.89 35.49 10.63
C PRO A 381 -16.97 34.86 9.75
N MET A 382 -16.70 33.72 9.13
CA MET A 382 -17.64 32.94 8.31
C MET A 382 -18.33 31.83 9.12
N ALA A 383 -17.94 31.63 10.37
CA ALA A 383 -18.52 30.61 11.23
C ALA A 383 -19.98 30.91 11.57
N VAL A 384 -20.82 29.87 11.47
CA VAL A 384 -22.18 29.86 11.96
C VAL A 384 -22.22 29.09 13.28
N PRO A 385 -22.29 29.74 14.46
CA PRO A 385 -22.08 29.09 15.74
C PRO A 385 -22.98 27.89 16.00
N ALA A 386 -24.25 27.97 15.61
CA ALA A 386 -25.20 26.87 15.78
C ALA A 386 -24.77 25.61 14.95
N TYR A 387 -24.23 25.81 13.75
CA TYR A 387 -23.78 24.72 12.88
C TYR A 387 -22.46 24.16 13.37
N GLN A 388 -21.48 25.03 13.66
CA GLN A 388 -20.20 24.66 14.26
C GLN A 388 -20.43 23.82 15.52
N ASN A 389 -21.27 24.26 16.45
CA ASN A 389 -21.58 23.53 17.69
C ASN A 389 -22.23 22.17 17.43
N SER A 390 -23.01 22.02 16.36
CA SER A 390 -23.60 20.74 15.98
C SER A 390 -22.58 19.71 15.45
N LEU A 391 -21.48 20.21 14.90
CA LEU A 391 -20.42 19.37 14.35
C LEU A 391 -19.26 19.13 15.34
N ALA A 392 -19.08 20.02 16.31
CA ALA A 392 -17.99 19.96 17.30
C ALA A 392 -17.90 18.65 18.10
N PRO A 393 -18.98 17.89 18.39
CA PRO A 393 -18.86 16.57 19.02
C PRO A 393 -18.12 15.52 18.19
N TYR A 394 -18.00 15.72 16.89
CA TYR A 394 -17.44 14.79 15.94
C TYR A 394 -16.07 15.24 15.41
N ILE A 395 -15.90 16.54 15.17
CA ILE A 395 -14.71 17.16 14.59
C ILE A 395 -14.17 18.22 15.54
N SER A 396 -12.90 18.09 15.91
CA SER A 396 -12.20 19.05 16.75
C SER A 396 -11.73 20.26 15.92
N ALA A 397 -11.85 21.47 16.48
CA ALA A 397 -11.26 22.68 15.90
C ALA A 397 -9.72 22.62 15.77
N GLU A 398 -9.07 21.79 16.58
CA GLU A 398 -7.60 21.60 16.56
C GLU A 398 -7.14 20.77 15.36
N ASN A 399 -8.01 19.95 14.78
CA ASN A 399 -7.70 19.01 13.70
C ASN A 399 -8.29 19.46 12.35
N ILE A 400 -8.37 20.76 12.09
CA ILE A 400 -8.83 21.30 10.80
C ILE A 400 -7.70 21.16 9.75
N PRO A 401 -8.00 20.66 8.53
CA PRO A 401 -9.29 20.21 8.02
C PRO A 401 -9.59 18.72 8.27
N GLN A 402 -10.82 18.40 8.62
CA GLN A 402 -11.36 17.03 8.65
C GLN A 402 -12.71 17.02 7.91
N CYS A 403 -13.14 15.88 7.42
CA CYS A 403 -14.42 15.72 6.74
C CYS A 403 -15.29 14.69 7.43
N MET A 404 -16.49 15.07 7.80
CA MET A 404 -17.55 14.19 8.28
C MET A 404 -18.36 13.68 7.07
N VAL A 405 -18.47 12.39 6.92
CA VAL A 405 -19.27 11.70 5.89
C VAL A 405 -20.59 11.26 6.53
N ASP A 406 -21.71 11.80 6.05
CA ASP A 406 -23.09 11.48 6.53
C ASP A 406 -23.28 11.54 8.05
N ARG A 407 -22.47 12.27 8.78
CA ARG A 407 -22.40 12.33 10.24
C ARG A 407 -22.17 10.99 10.94
N ASP A 408 -21.54 10.06 10.24
CA ASP A 408 -21.26 8.71 10.72
C ASP A 408 -19.76 8.44 10.81
N TYR A 409 -18.96 8.95 9.84
CA TYR A 409 -17.53 8.67 9.74
C TYR A 409 -16.71 9.96 9.53
N VAL A 410 -15.60 10.09 10.28
CA VAL A 410 -14.63 11.19 10.09
C VAL A 410 -13.50 10.72 9.18
N ALA A 411 -13.39 11.35 8.02
CA ALA A 411 -12.35 11.08 7.03
C ALA A 411 -11.25 12.14 7.06
N ASP A 412 -10.02 11.72 6.76
CA ASP A 412 -8.90 12.62 6.50
C ASP A 412 -9.06 13.23 5.10
N ILE A 413 -9.34 14.53 5.07
CA ILE A 413 -9.56 15.28 3.82
C ILE A 413 -8.25 15.62 3.09
N THR A 414 -7.12 15.42 3.71
CA THR A 414 -5.80 15.63 3.06
C THR A 414 -5.49 14.52 2.05
N ASN A 415 -6.18 13.39 2.16
CA ASN A 415 -6.18 12.30 1.17
C ASN A 415 -7.51 12.28 0.38
N PRO A 416 -7.60 12.96 -0.77
CA PRO A 416 -8.82 13.03 -1.57
C PRO A 416 -9.34 11.65 -2.02
N ASP A 417 -8.45 10.71 -2.33
CA ASP A 417 -8.81 9.36 -2.78
C ASP A 417 -9.42 8.55 -1.63
N GLY A 418 -8.92 8.73 -0.41
CA GLY A 418 -9.47 8.09 0.79
C GLY A 418 -10.91 8.55 1.08
N ILE A 419 -11.21 9.85 0.93
CA ILE A 419 -12.58 10.36 1.10
C ILE A 419 -13.51 9.78 0.05
N LEU A 420 -13.06 9.72 -1.20
CA LEU A 420 -13.85 9.17 -2.29
C LEU A 420 -14.15 7.69 -2.03
N GLY A 421 -13.18 6.87 -1.67
CA GLY A 421 -13.37 5.46 -1.38
C GLY A 421 -14.42 5.22 -0.29
N ILE A 422 -14.28 5.89 0.85
CA ILE A 422 -15.21 5.75 1.98
C ILE A 422 -16.61 6.25 1.62
N SER A 423 -16.72 7.40 0.96
CA SER A 423 -18.01 7.99 0.63
C SER A 423 -18.79 7.20 -0.43
N LEU A 424 -18.11 6.42 -1.28
CA LEU A 424 -18.75 5.56 -2.26
C LEU A 424 -19.52 4.40 -1.62
N ASP A 425 -19.06 3.88 -0.48
CA ASP A 425 -19.81 2.89 0.31
C ASP A 425 -21.14 3.45 0.78
N TYR A 426 -21.16 4.74 1.19
CA TYR A 426 -22.40 5.41 1.61
C TYR A 426 -23.35 5.64 0.44
N LEU A 427 -22.86 5.93 -0.76
CA LEU A 427 -23.67 6.07 -1.96
C LEU A 427 -24.38 4.77 -2.38
N SER A 428 -23.79 3.63 -2.05
CA SER A 428 -24.36 2.31 -2.37
C SER A 428 -25.48 1.88 -1.42
N LYS A 429 -25.65 2.57 -0.28
CA LYS A 429 -26.71 2.25 0.71
C LYS A 429 -28.06 2.82 0.22
N GLU A 430 -29.12 2.03 0.33
CA GLU A 430 -30.47 2.53 0.08
C GLU A 430 -30.86 3.58 1.14
N PRO A 431 -31.46 4.71 0.74
CA PRO A 431 -31.87 5.74 1.70
C PRO A 431 -33.10 5.28 2.49
N ASP A 432 -33.18 5.68 3.75
CA ASP A 432 -34.32 5.38 4.62
C ASP A 432 -35.58 6.17 4.22
N ALA A 433 -35.40 7.30 3.55
CA ALA A 433 -36.50 8.12 3.04
C ALA A 433 -36.10 8.79 1.72
N LEU A 434 -37.09 8.94 0.85
CA LEU A 434 -37.01 9.81 -0.33
C LEU A 434 -37.38 11.23 0.09
N ILE A 435 -36.57 12.20 -0.26
CA ILE A 435 -36.71 13.59 0.12
C ILE A 435 -37.01 14.44 -1.10
N ASN A 436 -38.19 15.07 -1.12
CA ASN A 436 -38.56 16.02 -2.15
C ASN A 436 -38.64 17.43 -1.54
N ILE A 437 -37.89 18.38 -2.13
CA ILE A 437 -37.81 19.76 -1.66
C ILE A 437 -38.31 20.69 -2.74
N GLY A 438 -39.30 21.49 -2.39
CA GLY A 438 -39.76 22.63 -3.16
C GLY A 438 -39.41 23.94 -2.47
N ALA A 439 -38.89 24.92 -3.21
CA ALA A 439 -38.59 26.24 -2.67
C ALA A 439 -39.16 27.34 -3.58
N LYS A 440 -39.81 28.33 -2.99
CA LYS A 440 -40.40 29.46 -3.70
C LYS A 440 -40.22 30.76 -2.91
N TYR A 441 -39.72 31.78 -3.59
CA TYR A 441 -39.70 33.13 -3.01
C TYR A 441 -41.11 33.71 -2.92
N GLY A 442 -41.35 34.46 -1.88
CA GLY A 442 -42.50 35.33 -1.75
C GLY A 442 -42.50 36.45 -2.81
N THR A 443 -43.59 37.18 -2.91
CA THR A 443 -43.73 38.27 -3.90
C THR A 443 -42.78 39.44 -3.63
N ASP A 444 -42.32 39.60 -2.40
CA ASP A 444 -41.36 40.62 -1.97
C ASP A 444 -39.89 40.12 -1.92
N THR A 445 -39.64 38.87 -2.31
CA THR A 445 -38.34 38.21 -2.25
C THR A 445 -37.67 38.14 -0.88
N SER A 446 -38.27 38.74 0.17
CA SER A 446 -37.76 38.71 1.55
C SER A 446 -38.09 37.41 2.28
N GLN A 447 -39.02 36.63 1.74
CA GLN A 447 -39.47 35.37 2.32
C GLN A 447 -39.21 34.20 1.37
N LEU A 448 -38.59 33.16 1.89
CA LEU A 448 -38.42 31.88 1.21
C LEU A 448 -39.39 30.86 1.83
N LYS A 449 -40.36 30.40 1.05
CA LYS A 449 -41.24 29.29 1.44
C LYS A 449 -40.63 28.00 0.96
N VAL A 450 -40.36 27.09 1.90
CA VAL A 450 -39.82 25.74 1.62
C VAL A 450 -40.89 24.72 1.97
N SER A 451 -41.12 23.79 1.07
CA SER A 451 -41.94 22.60 1.29
C SER A 451 -41.08 21.37 1.20
N VAL A 452 -41.22 20.47 2.14
CA VAL A 452 -40.48 19.20 2.20
C VAL A 452 -41.46 18.07 2.31
N THR A 453 -41.30 17.06 1.45
CA THR A 453 -42.04 15.79 1.55
C THR A 453 -41.01 14.68 1.82
N LEU A 454 -41.33 13.85 2.81
CA LEU A 454 -40.53 12.67 3.18
C LEU A 454 -41.38 11.42 2.92
N ASP A 455 -40.91 10.57 2.04
CA ASP A 455 -41.52 9.27 1.76
C ASP A 455 -40.58 8.18 2.28
N PHE A 456 -40.92 7.59 3.43
CA PHE A 456 -40.08 6.53 4.04
C PHE A 456 -40.14 5.25 3.24
N THR A 457 -38.99 4.69 2.95
CA THR A 457 -38.83 3.46 2.16
C THR A 457 -38.93 2.17 3.00
N LYS A 458 -38.85 2.34 4.33
CA LYS A 458 -38.96 1.26 5.33
C LYS A 458 -39.52 1.83 6.65
N ASP A 459 -39.90 0.93 7.55
CA ASP A 459 -40.24 1.33 8.91
C ASP A 459 -39.03 1.91 9.62
N VAL A 460 -39.19 3.11 10.16
CA VAL A 460 -38.12 3.84 10.85
C VAL A 460 -38.45 4.01 12.33
N PRO A 461 -37.46 4.06 13.22
CA PRO A 461 -37.65 4.35 14.63
C PRO A 461 -38.32 5.72 14.84
N GLU A 462 -39.07 5.87 15.93
CA GLU A 462 -39.87 7.09 16.22
C GLU A 462 -39.08 8.40 16.39
N ASN A 463 -37.74 8.36 16.31
CA ASN A 463 -36.83 9.46 16.65
C ASN A 463 -36.11 10.09 15.46
N TYR A 464 -36.67 10.05 14.26
CA TYR A 464 -36.07 10.77 13.11
C TYR A 464 -36.33 12.28 13.24
N SER A 465 -35.29 13.07 13.00
CA SER A 465 -35.35 14.53 12.92
C SER A 465 -34.97 15.01 11.55
N ALA A 466 -35.69 15.97 11.01
CA ALA A 466 -35.37 16.61 9.74
C ALA A 466 -34.72 17.97 9.99
N TYR A 467 -33.54 18.20 9.37
CA TYR A 467 -32.86 19.49 9.44
C TYR A 467 -32.83 20.14 8.06
N LEU A 468 -33.24 21.40 8.00
CA LEU A 468 -33.16 22.22 6.82
C LEU A 468 -31.89 23.08 6.90
N ILE A 469 -30.96 22.89 5.95
CA ILE A 469 -29.73 23.66 5.88
C ILE A 469 -29.81 24.60 4.67
N LEU A 470 -29.70 25.90 4.93
CA LEU A 470 -29.53 26.91 3.89
C LEU A 470 -28.05 27.19 3.73
N LYS A 471 -27.53 26.91 2.53
CA LYS A 471 -26.12 27.10 2.20
C LYS A 471 -25.95 28.26 1.24
N GLU A 472 -25.01 29.14 1.52
CA GLU A 472 -24.54 30.19 0.63
C GLU A 472 -23.23 29.80 -0.05
N ASN A 473 -23.11 30.05 -1.36
CA ASN A 473 -21.90 29.81 -2.13
C ASN A 473 -21.26 31.14 -2.52
N GLY A 474 -19.93 31.15 -2.64
CA GLY A 474 -19.19 32.33 -3.10
C GLY A 474 -19.18 33.46 -2.10
N VAL A 475 -19.25 33.15 -0.81
CA VAL A 475 -19.15 34.15 0.26
C VAL A 475 -17.78 34.81 0.19
N HIS A 476 -17.77 36.12 -0.08
CA HIS A 476 -16.58 36.94 -0.15
C HIS A 476 -16.86 38.32 0.46
N LYS A 477 -15.91 38.84 1.20
CA LYS A 477 -15.92 40.18 1.75
C LYS A 477 -14.54 40.80 1.72
N ASN A 478 -14.42 42.05 1.33
CA ASN A 478 -13.16 42.83 1.38
C ASN A 478 -12.85 43.26 2.82
N ASP A 479 -12.54 42.28 3.66
CA ASP A 479 -12.24 42.44 5.08
C ASP A 479 -11.10 41.42 5.40
N PRO A 480 -9.99 41.81 6.04
CA PRO A 480 -8.87 40.92 6.31
C PRO A 480 -9.22 39.64 7.06
N GLY A 481 -10.31 39.63 7.85
CA GLY A 481 -10.76 38.42 8.54
C GLY A 481 -11.40 37.37 7.62
N PHE A 482 -11.72 37.74 6.36
CA PHE A 482 -12.24 36.83 5.33
C PHE A 482 -11.18 36.32 4.36
N ASP A 483 -9.93 36.79 4.50
CA ASP A 483 -8.81 36.33 3.67
C ASP A 483 -8.38 34.94 4.11
N GLN A 484 -8.34 33.99 3.16
CA GLN A 484 -7.96 32.61 3.44
C GLN A 484 -6.43 32.46 3.51
N ALA A 485 -5.92 32.03 4.66
CA ALA A 485 -4.54 31.55 4.77
C ALA A 485 -4.31 30.33 3.87
N ASN A 486 -3.20 30.27 3.19
CA ASN A 486 -2.88 29.15 2.26
C ASN A 486 -1.42 28.72 2.41
N TYR A 487 -1.20 27.47 2.87
CA TYR A 487 0.12 26.85 2.94
C TYR A 487 0.56 26.23 1.60
N PHE A 488 -0.34 26.16 0.61
CA PHE A 488 -0.11 25.55 -0.69
C PHE A 488 -0.32 26.55 -1.83
N PRO A 489 0.56 27.58 -1.98
CA PRO A 489 0.33 28.68 -2.91
C PRO A 489 0.30 28.26 -4.39
N THR A 490 0.79 27.06 -4.72
CA THR A 490 0.70 26.46 -6.07
C THR A 490 -0.63 25.78 -6.35
N MET A 491 -1.45 25.50 -5.33
CA MET A 491 -2.83 25.08 -5.57
C MET A 491 -3.62 26.26 -6.09
N LEU A 492 -3.99 26.20 -7.37
CA LEU A 492 -4.95 27.14 -7.97
C LEU A 492 -6.28 26.97 -7.22
N MET A 493 -6.58 27.92 -6.33
CA MET A 493 -7.91 28.04 -5.79
C MET A 493 -8.82 28.36 -6.97
N ALA A 494 -9.56 27.36 -7.46
CA ALA A 494 -10.67 27.63 -8.36
C ALA A 494 -11.58 28.61 -7.65
N GLN A 495 -11.66 29.85 -8.15
CA GLN A 495 -12.59 30.84 -7.62
C GLN A 495 -13.96 30.22 -7.59
N TRP A 496 -14.56 30.13 -6.42
CA TRP A 496 -15.95 29.75 -6.25
C TRP A 496 -16.85 30.83 -6.88
N VAL A 497 -16.89 30.83 -8.21
CA VAL A 497 -17.77 31.72 -8.97
C VAL A 497 -19.04 30.94 -9.28
N GLY A 498 -20.05 31.06 -8.45
CA GLY A 498 -21.33 30.45 -8.71
C GLY A 498 -22.41 30.90 -7.72
N SER A 499 -23.11 31.93 -8.11
CA SER A 499 -24.31 32.38 -7.41
C SER A 499 -25.47 31.41 -7.64
N LYS A 500 -25.69 30.45 -6.73
CA LYS A 500 -27.01 29.80 -6.54
C LYS A 500 -27.13 29.33 -5.11
N THR A 501 -28.14 29.78 -4.41
CA THR A 501 -28.57 29.26 -3.12
C THR A 501 -29.14 27.86 -3.34
N PHE A 502 -28.58 26.84 -2.70
CA PHE A 502 -29.12 25.49 -2.70
C PHE A 502 -29.69 25.17 -1.34
N LEU A 503 -30.90 24.63 -1.36
CA LEU A 503 -31.57 24.14 -0.17
C LEU A 503 -31.26 22.63 -0.05
N THR A 504 -30.76 22.24 1.09
CA THR A 504 -30.43 20.83 1.37
C THR A 504 -31.15 20.38 2.62
N LEU A 505 -31.87 19.28 2.56
CA LEU A 505 -32.45 18.64 3.73
C LEU A 505 -31.65 17.38 4.06
N CYS A 506 -31.24 17.26 5.30
CA CYS A 506 -30.49 16.12 5.80
C CYS A 506 -31.31 15.41 6.89
N LEU A 507 -31.32 14.08 6.84
CA LEU A 507 -31.79 13.24 7.93
C LEU A 507 -30.57 12.65 8.61
N PRO A 508 -30.29 12.95 9.88
CA PRO A 508 -29.17 12.30 10.57
C PRO A 508 -29.47 10.83 10.83
N HIS A 509 -28.54 9.95 10.56
CA HIS A 509 -28.53 8.62 11.13
C HIS A 509 -28.24 8.72 12.64
N LYS A 510 -28.89 7.87 13.42
CA LYS A 510 -28.56 7.68 14.84
C LYS A 510 -27.66 6.46 14.99
#